data_d5e17d0d1a92f1129fdcde8cfe5c819e
#
_entry.id   d5e17d0d1a92f1129fdcde8cfe5c819e
#
_cell.length_a   1.000
_cell.length_b   1.000
_cell.length_c   1.000
_cell.angle_alpha   90.00
_cell.angle_beta   90.00
_cell.angle_gamma   90.00
#
_symmetry.space_group_name_H-M   'P 1'
#
loop_
_entity.id
_entity.type
_entity.pdbx_description
1 polymer ?
#
loop_
_entity_poly.entity_id
_entity_poly.type
_entity_poly.pdbx_seq_one_letter_code
_entity_poly.pdbx_strand_id
1 'polypeptide(L)'
;MTNTRRSDFDVTNSVQVSSPKAVLAAVQALYRPTWPGMSLDPLTRAFAHFERLFAGEVPGYYGVDTVYHDRQHTLDITLALARLIVGYERQQEESARLGGARATIGLVTGLFHDVGYLRRADDHASQNGAEFTRTHVSRGARFLEEYLPVLGFGAWVPVASEIIHFTGYEVPFEHIEAKVADPRDIMVGHLLGTADMIAQMADRCYLEKCRDRLYAEFVLGGVAIPMNDGSPQVKYASGLDLLRQTPEFVSEVREKRLERDFRAAYHYLEILFGGSNPYMEAIDRNLDYLRQVLRSENWQLLRRRPPIFAATTDPMATMRGLMVGHIKRVWSGN
;
A
#
# COMPACT_ATOMS: atom_id res chain seq x y z
N MET A 1 22.34 22.50 -8.38
CA MET A 1 21.81 21.30 -9.10
C MET A 1 20.60 20.85 -8.31
N THR A 2 19.40 20.98 -8.87
CA THR A 2 18.18 20.46 -8.23
C THR A 2 18.28 18.93 -8.21
N ASN A 3 18.52 18.38 -7.03
CA ASN A 3 18.59 16.92 -6.84
C ASN A 3 17.20 16.32 -7.12
N THR A 4 16.98 15.89 -8.37
CA THR A 4 15.70 15.34 -8.78
C THR A 4 15.48 14.01 -8.07
N ARG A 5 14.42 13.87 -7.27
CA ARG A 5 14.06 12.63 -6.58
C ARG A 5 14.03 11.44 -7.54
N ARG A 6 14.67 10.32 -7.16
CA ARG A 6 14.70 9.08 -7.96
C ARG A 6 13.36 8.36 -7.86
N SER A 7 13.02 7.58 -8.89
CA SER A 7 11.70 6.91 -9.00
C SER A 7 11.50 5.73 -8.05
N ASP A 8 12.58 5.20 -7.50
CA ASP A 8 12.60 4.08 -6.56
C ASP A 8 13.08 4.49 -5.16
N PHE A 9 13.00 5.80 -4.86
CA PHE A 9 13.35 6.37 -3.55
C PHE A 9 12.15 7.05 -2.90
N ASP A 10 12.16 7.02 -1.56
CA ASP A 10 11.15 7.64 -0.71
C ASP A 10 10.99 9.15 -0.95
N VAL A 11 10.01 9.76 -0.31
CA VAL A 11 9.72 11.20 -0.45
C VAL A 11 10.89 12.11 -0.13
N THR A 12 11.83 11.68 0.72
CA THR A 12 13.04 12.42 1.09
C THR A 12 14.21 12.18 0.17
N ASN A 13 14.09 11.27 -0.80
CA ASN A 13 15.15 10.80 -1.70
C ASN A 13 16.37 10.21 -0.95
N SER A 14 16.17 9.66 0.24
CA SER A 14 17.22 9.11 1.11
C SER A 14 17.21 7.60 1.21
N VAL A 15 16.05 6.96 1.12
CA VAL A 15 15.88 5.51 1.26
C VAL A 15 15.41 4.91 -0.05
N GLN A 16 16.11 3.88 -0.53
CA GLN A 16 15.69 3.12 -1.72
C GLN A 16 14.55 2.16 -1.34
N VAL A 17 13.31 2.54 -1.65
CA VAL A 17 12.09 1.78 -1.31
C VAL A 17 11.83 0.57 -2.23
N SER A 18 12.69 0.31 -3.20
CA SER A 18 12.72 -0.94 -3.94
C SER A 18 13.59 -2.04 -3.30
N SER A 19 14.34 -1.69 -2.24
CA SER A 19 15.27 -2.56 -1.53
C SER A 19 14.75 -2.91 -0.12
N PRO A 20 14.36 -4.18 0.15
CA PRO A 20 13.96 -4.62 1.49
C PRO A 20 15.03 -4.33 2.54
N LYS A 21 16.31 -4.53 2.18
CA LYS A 21 17.46 -4.26 3.06
C LYS A 21 17.57 -2.77 3.42
N ALA A 22 17.38 -1.86 2.46
CA ALA A 22 17.47 -0.43 2.72
C ALA A 22 16.31 0.05 3.60
N VAL A 23 15.10 -0.43 3.36
CA VAL A 23 13.93 -0.10 4.17
C VAL A 23 14.05 -0.68 5.58
N LEU A 24 14.48 -1.93 5.74
CA LEU A 24 14.74 -2.52 7.06
C LEU A 24 15.77 -1.71 7.85
N ALA A 25 16.87 -1.30 7.21
CA ALA A 25 17.89 -0.48 7.87
C ALA A 25 17.32 0.88 8.34
N ALA A 26 16.50 1.51 7.52
CA ALA A 26 15.83 2.78 7.87
C ALA A 26 14.83 2.58 9.04
N VAL A 27 14.04 1.51 9.01
CA VAL A 27 13.14 1.14 10.12
C VAL A 27 13.92 0.91 11.40
N GLN A 28 15.00 0.13 11.35
CA GLN A 28 15.85 -0.14 12.52
C GLN A 28 16.47 1.15 13.09
N ALA A 29 16.86 2.09 12.22
CA ALA A 29 17.40 3.38 12.64
C ALA A 29 16.37 4.25 13.37
N LEU A 30 15.09 4.12 13.03
CA LEU A 30 13.97 4.78 13.72
C LEU A 30 13.61 4.08 15.05
N TYR A 31 13.58 2.75 15.06
CA TYR A 31 13.07 1.94 16.17
C TYR A 31 14.06 1.83 17.34
N ARG A 32 15.35 1.67 17.06
CA ARG A 32 16.39 1.53 18.12
C ARG A 32 16.39 2.67 19.14
N PRO A 33 16.39 3.96 18.75
CA PRO A 33 16.36 5.05 19.71
C PRO A 33 15.00 5.24 20.38
N THR A 34 13.91 4.79 19.74
CA THR A 34 12.54 4.94 20.27
C THR A 34 12.24 3.86 21.31
N TRP A 35 12.69 2.63 21.11
CA TRP A 35 12.53 1.51 22.06
C TRP A 35 13.88 0.84 22.35
N PRO A 36 14.72 1.45 23.21
CA PRO A 36 16.00 0.89 23.58
C PRO A 36 15.83 -0.48 24.25
N GLY A 37 16.61 -1.47 23.80
CA GLY A 37 16.53 -2.84 24.34
C GLY A 37 15.47 -3.75 23.71
N MET A 38 14.59 -3.23 22.84
CA MET A 38 13.68 -4.08 22.08
C MET A 38 14.44 -4.90 21.03
N SER A 39 14.13 -6.20 20.95
CA SER A 39 14.66 -7.06 19.89
C SER A 39 14.07 -6.66 18.54
N LEU A 40 14.93 -6.45 17.55
CA LEU A 40 14.53 -6.20 16.15
C LEU A 40 14.59 -7.48 15.29
N ASP A 41 14.87 -8.64 15.90
CA ASP A 41 14.91 -9.93 15.21
C ASP A 41 13.59 -10.29 14.51
N PRO A 42 12.41 -10.08 15.13
CA PRO A 42 11.15 -10.34 14.45
C PRO A 42 10.98 -9.53 13.14
N LEU A 43 11.38 -8.26 13.14
CA LEU A 43 11.34 -7.43 11.93
C LEU A 43 12.34 -7.93 10.89
N THR A 44 13.55 -8.32 11.30
CA THR A 44 14.56 -8.87 10.38
C THR A 44 14.04 -10.15 9.71
N ARG A 45 13.42 -11.05 10.48
CA ARG A 45 12.81 -12.28 9.94
C ARG A 45 11.61 -11.99 9.03
N ALA A 46 10.78 -11.03 9.40
CA ALA A 46 9.61 -10.62 8.58
C ALA A 46 10.05 -10.07 7.22
N PHE A 47 11.05 -9.18 7.18
CA PHE A 47 11.58 -8.64 5.93
C PHE A 47 12.25 -9.71 5.06
N ALA A 48 13.00 -10.64 5.65
CA ALA A 48 13.60 -11.76 4.92
C ALA A 48 12.52 -12.70 4.34
N HIS A 49 11.44 -12.95 5.08
CA HIS A 49 10.31 -13.73 4.58
C HIS A 49 9.57 -13.01 3.48
N PHE A 50 9.30 -11.71 3.65
CA PHE A 50 8.67 -10.85 2.63
C PHE A 50 9.45 -10.90 1.31
N GLU A 51 10.77 -10.73 1.35
CA GLU A 51 11.62 -10.73 0.15
C GLU A 51 11.49 -12.05 -0.62
N ARG A 52 11.60 -13.19 0.08
CA ARG A 52 11.46 -14.51 -0.52
C ARG A 52 10.04 -14.79 -1.04
N LEU A 53 9.02 -14.37 -0.28
CA LEU A 53 7.62 -14.58 -0.63
C LEU A 53 7.25 -13.82 -1.91
N PHE A 54 7.62 -12.54 -1.98
CA PHE A 54 7.36 -11.70 -3.16
C PHE A 54 8.20 -12.09 -4.37
N ALA A 55 9.35 -12.75 -4.15
CA ALA A 55 10.16 -13.33 -5.23
C ALA A 55 9.62 -14.69 -5.74
N GLY A 56 8.64 -15.30 -5.06
CA GLY A 56 8.13 -16.63 -5.40
C GLY A 56 9.02 -17.79 -4.92
N GLU A 57 9.86 -17.55 -3.93
CA GLU A 57 10.79 -18.54 -3.36
C GLU A 57 10.20 -19.29 -2.16
N VAL A 58 8.96 -18.98 -1.77
CA VAL A 58 8.26 -19.66 -0.67
C VAL A 58 7.33 -20.73 -1.26
N PRO A 59 7.48 -22.01 -0.90
CA PRO A 59 6.59 -23.06 -1.37
C PRO A 59 5.12 -22.75 -1.08
N GLY A 60 4.25 -23.04 -2.04
CA GLY A 60 2.81 -22.80 -1.92
C GLY A 60 2.35 -21.42 -2.39
N TYR A 61 3.28 -20.54 -2.81
CA TYR A 61 2.96 -19.22 -3.37
C TYR A 61 3.70 -18.97 -4.67
N TYR A 62 3.04 -18.28 -5.60
CA TYR A 62 3.73 -17.60 -6.68
C TYR A 62 4.28 -16.26 -6.17
N GLY A 63 5.32 -15.73 -6.84
CA GLY A 63 5.80 -14.38 -6.58
C GLY A 63 4.78 -13.32 -7.02
N VAL A 64 5.03 -12.07 -6.60
CA VAL A 64 4.16 -10.96 -6.96
C VAL A 64 4.11 -10.77 -8.48
N ASP A 65 2.92 -10.79 -9.06
CA ASP A 65 2.66 -10.64 -10.49
C ASP A 65 1.78 -9.42 -10.83
N THR A 66 1.36 -8.67 -9.83
CA THR A 66 0.78 -7.34 -9.96
C THR A 66 1.83 -6.30 -10.35
N VAL A 67 1.43 -5.24 -11.04
CA VAL A 67 2.34 -4.23 -11.60
C VAL A 67 2.29 -2.88 -10.87
N TYR A 68 1.18 -2.60 -10.18
CA TYR A 68 1.01 -1.45 -9.30
C TYR A 68 1.27 -1.83 -7.84
N HIS A 69 0.59 -2.87 -7.33
CA HIS A 69 0.79 -3.44 -5.99
C HIS A 69 2.01 -4.38 -6.02
N ASP A 70 3.17 -3.81 -6.36
CA ASP A 70 4.45 -4.50 -6.46
C ASP A 70 5.27 -4.37 -5.15
N ARG A 71 6.45 -4.98 -5.12
CA ARG A 71 7.35 -4.94 -3.96
C ARG A 71 7.72 -3.51 -3.54
N GLN A 72 7.89 -2.56 -4.48
CA GLN A 72 8.24 -1.18 -4.17
C GLN A 72 7.10 -0.47 -3.44
N HIS A 73 5.87 -0.66 -3.90
CA HIS A 73 4.68 -0.10 -3.27
C HIS A 73 4.60 -0.49 -1.79
N THR A 74 4.67 -1.78 -1.51
CA THR A 74 4.61 -2.30 -0.13
C THR A 74 5.72 -1.77 0.76
N LEU A 75 6.94 -1.68 0.24
CA LEU A 75 8.10 -1.18 1.01
C LEU A 75 8.02 0.32 1.28
N ASP A 76 7.50 1.13 0.36
CA ASP A 76 7.30 2.58 0.56
C ASP A 76 6.27 2.83 1.67
N ILE A 77 5.15 2.10 1.63
CA ILE A 77 4.12 2.12 2.68
C ILE A 77 4.70 1.70 4.04
N THR A 78 5.48 0.63 4.08
CA THR A 78 6.11 0.14 5.32
C THR A 78 7.04 1.20 5.93
N LEU A 79 7.79 1.92 5.12
CA LEU A 79 8.64 3.03 5.59
C LEU A 79 7.81 4.21 6.11
N ALA A 80 6.75 4.59 5.40
CA ALA A 80 5.83 5.63 5.85
C ALA A 80 5.18 5.28 7.19
N LEU A 81 4.73 4.04 7.32
CA LEU A 81 4.14 3.51 8.56
C LEU A 81 5.14 3.54 9.73
N ALA A 82 6.38 3.11 9.51
CA ALA A 82 7.42 3.17 10.56
C ALA A 82 7.65 4.60 11.07
N ARG A 83 7.65 5.59 10.16
CA ARG A 83 7.75 7.01 10.49
C ARG A 83 6.54 7.50 11.28
N LEU A 84 5.33 7.13 10.85
CA LEU A 84 4.09 7.50 11.54
C LEU A 84 4.03 6.92 12.95
N ILE A 85 4.35 5.63 13.12
CA ILE A 85 4.39 4.95 14.41
C ILE A 85 5.38 5.65 15.37
N VAL A 86 6.60 5.94 14.89
CA VAL A 86 7.60 6.61 15.71
C VAL A 86 7.22 8.05 16.00
N GLY A 87 6.65 8.76 15.02
CA GLY A 87 6.15 10.11 15.22
C GLY A 87 5.03 10.17 16.25
N TYR A 88 4.08 9.25 16.19
CA TYR A 88 3.04 9.09 17.20
C TYR A 88 3.64 8.82 18.59
N GLU A 89 4.47 7.78 18.72
CA GLU A 89 5.07 7.37 19.99
C GLU A 89 5.77 8.52 20.71
N ARG A 90 6.48 9.38 19.95
CA ARG A 90 7.23 10.53 20.50
C ARG A 90 6.35 11.68 20.96
N GLN A 91 5.14 11.78 20.47
CA GLN A 91 4.21 12.88 20.81
C GLN A 91 3.22 12.49 21.91
N GLN A 92 3.15 11.20 22.29
CA GLN A 92 2.15 10.75 23.24
C GLN A 92 2.67 10.69 24.68
N GLU A 93 1.75 10.97 25.61
CA GLU A 93 1.94 10.67 27.02
C GLU A 93 2.04 9.14 27.24
N GLU A 94 2.71 8.71 28.29
CA GLU A 94 3.05 7.32 28.56
C GLU A 94 1.86 6.35 28.44
N SER A 95 0.68 6.75 28.94
CA SER A 95 -0.54 5.95 28.92
C SER A 95 -1.12 5.70 27.52
N ALA A 96 -0.84 6.59 26.58
CA ALA A 96 -1.31 6.52 25.19
C ALA A 96 -0.26 5.91 24.22
N ARG A 97 0.97 5.72 24.66
CA ARG A 97 2.03 5.13 23.85
C ARG A 97 1.71 3.72 23.40
N LEU A 98 2.11 3.40 22.18
CA LEU A 98 1.93 2.08 21.58
C LEU A 98 2.82 1.02 22.23
N GLY A 99 4.05 1.41 22.54
CA GLY A 99 5.10 0.50 22.97
C GLY A 99 5.65 -0.38 21.83
N GLY A 100 6.80 -0.98 22.07
CA GLY A 100 7.53 -1.71 21.03
C GLY A 100 6.81 -2.93 20.44
N ALA A 101 6.00 -3.63 21.22
CA ALA A 101 5.25 -4.79 20.74
C ALA A 101 4.19 -4.40 19.71
N ARG A 102 3.32 -3.42 20.02
CA ARG A 102 2.31 -2.90 19.09
C ARG A 102 2.95 -2.29 17.84
N ALA A 103 4.02 -1.52 18.03
CA ALA A 103 4.79 -0.95 16.92
C ALA A 103 5.31 -2.03 15.97
N THR A 104 5.82 -3.15 16.51
CA THR A 104 6.29 -4.28 15.70
C THR A 104 5.14 -4.95 14.95
N ILE A 105 4.02 -5.22 15.63
CA ILE A 105 2.84 -5.84 15.00
C ILE A 105 2.27 -4.93 13.91
N GLY A 106 2.10 -3.64 14.18
CA GLY A 106 1.63 -2.67 13.17
C GLY A 106 2.52 -2.68 11.93
N LEU A 107 3.85 -2.67 12.14
CA LEU A 107 4.79 -2.69 11.02
C LEU A 107 4.78 -4.01 10.24
N VAL A 108 4.67 -5.16 10.92
CA VAL A 108 4.53 -6.48 10.25
C VAL A 108 3.22 -6.54 9.47
N THR A 109 2.12 -6.05 10.04
CA THR A 109 0.84 -5.96 9.32
C THR A 109 0.97 -5.09 8.07
N GLY A 110 1.62 -3.92 8.17
CA GLY A 110 1.89 -3.06 7.01
C GLY A 110 2.79 -3.70 5.96
N LEU A 111 3.81 -4.46 6.37
CA LEU A 111 4.70 -5.18 5.46
C LEU A 111 3.96 -6.27 4.66
N PHE A 112 2.87 -6.82 5.20
CA PHE A 112 2.09 -7.87 4.57
C PHE A 112 0.66 -7.45 4.22
N HIS A 113 0.33 -6.13 4.21
CA HIS A 113 -1.04 -5.67 3.93
C HIS A 113 -1.56 -6.12 2.56
N ASP A 114 -0.67 -6.15 1.56
CA ASP A 114 -0.96 -6.52 0.17
C ASP A 114 -0.62 -7.98 -0.17
N VAL A 115 -0.22 -8.79 0.83
CA VAL A 115 0.12 -10.20 0.58
C VAL A 115 -1.05 -11.00 -0.03
N GLY A 116 -2.27 -10.54 0.19
CA GLY A 116 -3.47 -11.14 -0.40
C GLY A 116 -3.56 -11.07 -1.92
N TYR A 117 -2.75 -10.23 -2.58
CA TYR A 117 -2.58 -10.26 -4.03
C TYR A 117 -1.77 -11.46 -4.52
N LEU A 118 -0.98 -12.11 -3.68
CA LEU A 118 -0.20 -13.27 -4.09
C LEU A 118 -1.12 -14.46 -4.37
N ARG A 119 -0.91 -15.09 -5.52
CA ARG A 119 -1.60 -16.32 -5.88
C ARG A 119 -0.98 -17.51 -5.14
N ARG A 120 -1.82 -18.41 -4.68
CA ARG A 120 -1.35 -19.70 -4.14
C ARG A 120 -1.05 -20.65 -5.30
N ALA A 121 -0.09 -21.56 -5.09
CA ALA A 121 0.31 -22.53 -6.12
C ALA A 121 -0.80 -23.56 -6.47
N ASP A 122 -1.77 -23.75 -5.56
CA ASP A 122 -2.95 -24.58 -5.76
C ASP A 122 -4.15 -23.81 -6.36
N ASP A 123 -4.03 -22.50 -6.57
CA ASP A 123 -5.03 -21.70 -7.27
C ASP A 123 -4.81 -21.79 -8.78
N HIS A 124 -5.64 -22.60 -9.44
CA HIS A 124 -5.62 -22.76 -10.90
C HIS A 124 -6.67 -21.90 -11.62
N ALA A 125 -7.51 -21.17 -10.89
CA ALA A 125 -8.57 -20.34 -11.45
C ALA A 125 -8.07 -18.96 -11.83
N SER A 126 -7.19 -18.35 -11.00
CA SER A 126 -6.71 -16.99 -11.20
C SER A 126 -5.45 -16.95 -12.05
N GLN A 127 -5.41 -16.01 -12.97
CA GLN A 127 -4.27 -15.79 -13.87
C GLN A 127 -3.31 -14.71 -13.37
N ASN A 128 -3.81 -13.78 -12.51
CA ASN A 128 -3.02 -12.67 -11.96
C ASN A 128 -3.59 -12.25 -10.60
N GLY A 129 -2.71 -11.78 -9.71
CA GLY A 129 -3.08 -11.30 -8.38
C GLY A 129 -4.09 -10.15 -8.38
N ALA A 130 -4.11 -9.33 -9.41
CA ALA A 130 -5.07 -8.23 -9.54
C ALA A 130 -6.54 -8.69 -9.54
N GLU A 131 -6.82 -9.94 -9.85
CA GLU A 131 -8.16 -10.52 -9.74
C GLU A 131 -8.67 -10.55 -8.29
N PHE A 132 -7.77 -10.44 -7.31
CA PHE A 132 -8.11 -10.37 -5.89
C PHE A 132 -8.30 -8.95 -5.35
N THR A 133 -8.30 -7.91 -6.20
CA THR A 133 -8.42 -6.50 -5.75
C THR A 133 -9.56 -6.27 -4.75
N ARG A 134 -10.66 -7.00 -4.86
CA ARG A 134 -11.82 -6.85 -3.96
C ARG A 134 -11.77 -7.72 -2.71
N THR A 135 -10.77 -8.59 -2.57
CA THR A 135 -10.67 -9.57 -1.47
C THR A 135 -9.26 -9.69 -0.89
N HIS A 136 -8.30 -8.89 -1.39
CA HIS A 136 -6.89 -9.01 -1.00
C HIS A 136 -6.66 -8.74 0.48
N VAL A 137 -7.41 -7.81 1.10
CA VAL A 137 -7.25 -7.50 2.52
C VAL A 137 -7.68 -8.68 3.39
N SER A 138 -8.86 -9.26 3.12
CA SER A 138 -9.32 -10.47 3.84
C SER A 138 -8.39 -11.68 3.60
N ARG A 139 -7.78 -11.79 2.42
CA ARG A 139 -6.75 -12.81 2.14
C ARG A 139 -5.47 -12.53 2.92
N GLY A 140 -5.08 -11.26 3.03
CA GLY A 140 -3.95 -10.81 3.86
C GLY A 140 -4.17 -11.09 5.34
N ALA A 141 -5.38 -10.86 5.85
CA ALA A 141 -5.74 -11.21 7.23
C ALA A 141 -5.51 -12.70 7.52
N ARG A 142 -5.98 -13.60 6.65
CA ARG A 142 -5.75 -15.05 6.78
C ARG A 142 -4.26 -15.43 6.73
N PHE A 143 -3.48 -14.76 5.88
CA PHE A 143 -2.03 -14.97 5.88
C PHE A 143 -1.41 -14.59 7.23
N LEU A 144 -1.82 -13.48 7.84
CA LEU A 144 -1.32 -13.05 9.14
C LEU A 144 -1.72 -14.02 10.27
N GLU A 145 -2.90 -14.63 10.21
CA GLU A 145 -3.34 -15.67 11.14
C GLU A 145 -2.37 -16.87 11.15
N GLU A 146 -1.86 -17.25 9.98
CA GLU A 146 -0.90 -18.35 9.84
C GLU A 146 0.53 -17.90 10.17
N TYR A 147 0.91 -16.67 9.83
CA TYR A 147 2.31 -16.22 9.88
C TYR A 147 2.73 -15.63 11.23
N LEU A 148 1.87 -14.89 11.93
CA LEU A 148 2.23 -14.27 13.20
C LEU A 148 2.62 -15.28 14.29
N PRO A 149 1.97 -16.46 14.43
CA PRO A 149 2.45 -17.48 15.35
C PRO A 149 3.88 -17.95 15.06
N VAL A 150 4.27 -18.04 13.79
CA VAL A 150 5.64 -18.43 13.37
C VAL A 150 6.68 -17.37 13.79
N LEU A 151 6.28 -16.10 13.84
CA LEU A 151 7.11 -15.00 14.36
C LEU A 151 7.14 -14.93 15.89
N GLY A 152 6.32 -15.70 16.59
CA GLY A 152 6.16 -15.63 18.05
C GLY A 152 5.11 -14.61 18.51
N PHE A 153 4.25 -14.15 17.61
CA PHE A 153 3.21 -13.13 17.88
C PHE A 153 1.79 -13.69 17.79
N GLY A 154 1.58 -14.97 18.07
CA GLY A 154 0.25 -15.60 17.99
C GLY A 154 -0.85 -14.90 18.79
N ALA A 155 -0.50 -14.33 19.96
CA ALA A 155 -1.45 -13.57 20.78
C ALA A 155 -1.96 -12.27 20.10
N TRP A 156 -1.26 -11.78 19.07
CA TRP A 156 -1.62 -10.57 18.34
C TRP A 156 -2.42 -10.82 17.05
N VAL A 157 -2.68 -12.08 16.73
CA VAL A 157 -3.48 -12.46 15.56
C VAL A 157 -4.82 -11.72 15.53
N PRO A 158 -5.63 -11.70 16.60
CA PRO A 158 -6.93 -11.02 16.55
C PRO A 158 -6.83 -9.52 16.21
N VAL A 159 -5.79 -8.85 16.72
CA VAL A 159 -5.56 -7.43 16.45
C VAL A 159 -5.12 -7.22 15.01
N ALA A 160 -4.10 -7.95 14.56
CA ALA A 160 -3.55 -7.79 13.21
C ALA A 160 -4.58 -8.10 12.12
N SER A 161 -5.40 -9.15 12.30
CA SER A 161 -6.45 -9.54 11.36
C SER A 161 -7.56 -8.49 11.22
N GLU A 162 -7.81 -7.67 12.25
CA GLU A 162 -8.78 -6.58 12.15
C GLU A 162 -8.13 -5.29 11.63
N ILE A 163 -6.95 -4.88 12.14
CA ILE A 163 -6.34 -3.60 11.76
C ILE A 163 -5.86 -3.58 10.30
N ILE A 164 -5.59 -4.71 9.67
CA ILE A 164 -5.27 -4.75 8.23
C ILE A 164 -6.40 -4.19 7.38
N HIS A 165 -7.66 -4.30 7.82
CA HIS A 165 -8.82 -3.80 7.07
C HIS A 165 -8.87 -2.27 6.95
N PHE A 166 -8.05 -1.53 7.71
CA PHE A 166 -7.91 -0.08 7.51
C PHE A 166 -7.26 0.29 6.16
N THR A 167 -6.58 -0.66 5.48
CA THR A 167 -6.00 -0.45 4.15
C THR A 167 -6.99 -0.68 3.00
N GLY A 168 -8.18 -1.20 3.28
CA GLY A 168 -9.15 -1.57 2.24
C GLY A 168 -10.51 -0.91 2.34
N TYR A 169 -11.39 -1.38 1.47
CA TYR A 169 -12.80 -1.00 1.41
C TYR A 169 -13.72 -2.23 1.50
N GLU A 170 -13.20 -3.39 1.92
CA GLU A 170 -13.95 -4.64 2.05
C GLU A 170 -14.91 -4.63 3.25
N VAL A 171 -14.49 -3.95 4.32
CA VAL A 171 -15.25 -3.82 5.58
C VAL A 171 -15.53 -2.34 5.85
N PRO A 172 -16.76 -1.95 6.20
CA PRO A 172 -17.07 -0.59 6.62
C PRO A 172 -16.21 -0.15 7.81
N PHE A 173 -15.75 1.08 7.80
CA PHE A 173 -14.82 1.63 8.79
C PHE A 173 -15.32 1.45 10.24
N GLU A 174 -16.59 1.75 10.48
CA GLU A 174 -17.20 1.65 11.79
C GLU A 174 -17.25 0.21 12.31
N HIS A 175 -17.33 -0.77 11.42
CA HIS A 175 -17.31 -2.18 11.78
C HIS A 175 -15.92 -2.65 12.18
N ILE A 176 -14.85 -2.07 11.61
CA ILE A 176 -13.47 -2.38 12.00
C ILE A 176 -13.23 -1.84 13.42
N GLU A 177 -13.52 -0.56 13.66
CA GLU A 177 -13.32 0.05 14.97
C GLU A 177 -14.10 -0.67 16.09
N ALA A 178 -15.33 -1.11 15.80
CA ALA A 178 -16.17 -1.80 16.78
C ALA A 178 -15.62 -3.15 17.25
N LYS A 179 -14.73 -3.77 16.47
CA LYS A 179 -14.11 -5.07 16.78
C LYS A 179 -12.80 -4.96 17.54
N VAL A 180 -12.17 -3.79 17.55
CA VAL A 180 -10.87 -3.56 18.19
C VAL A 180 -11.09 -2.89 19.56
N ALA A 181 -10.77 -3.61 20.64
CA ALA A 181 -11.10 -3.17 21.99
C ALA A 181 -10.15 -2.11 22.56
N ASP A 182 -8.84 -2.18 22.26
CA ASP A 182 -7.84 -1.23 22.78
C ASP A 182 -7.70 -0.04 21.82
N PRO A 183 -7.93 1.21 22.29
CA PRO A 183 -7.78 2.40 21.45
C PRO A 183 -6.38 2.55 20.83
N ARG A 184 -5.34 1.97 21.44
CA ARG A 184 -3.98 1.99 20.89
C ARG A 184 -3.85 1.06 19.67
N ASP A 185 -4.60 -0.04 19.64
CA ASP A 185 -4.65 -0.94 18.49
C ASP A 185 -5.43 -0.29 17.33
N ILE A 186 -6.53 0.42 17.65
CA ILE A 186 -7.24 1.25 16.67
C ILE A 186 -6.30 2.31 16.07
N MET A 187 -5.50 2.96 16.92
CA MET A 187 -4.52 3.96 16.45
C MET A 187 -3.48 3.33 15.48
N VAL A 188 -3.01 2.12 15.75
CA VAL A 188 -2.12 1.40 14.80
C VAL A 188 -2.82 1.22 13.45
N GLY A 189 -4.12 0.89 13.46
CA GLY A 189 -4.93 0.80 12.25
C GLY A 189 -5.04 2.15 11.50
N HIS A 190 -5.26 3.26 12.21
CA HIS A 190 -5.28 4.60 11.62
C HIS A 190 -3.94 4.97 11.00
N LEU A 191 -2.81 4.67 11.68
CA LEU A 191 -1.47 4.91 11.15
C LEU A 191 -1.20 4.06 9.91
N LEU A 192 -1.66 2.79 9.90
CA LEU A 192 -1.53 1.88 8.78
C LEU A 192 -2.31 2.36 7.55
N GLY A 193 -3.61 2.67 7.72
CA GLY A 193 -4.42 3.20 6.62
C GLY A 193 -3.93 4.56 6.12
N THR A 194 -3.42 5.41 7.03
CA THR A 194 -2.77 6.68 6.65
C THR A 194 -1.54 6.43 5.79
N ALA A 195 -0.65 5.51 6.21
CA ALA A 195 0.58 5.18 5.49
C ALA A 195 0.28 4.68 4.08
N ASP A 196 -0.70 3.80 3.92
CA ASP A 196 -1.12 3.27 2.64
C ASP A 196 -1.58 4.39 1.70
N MET A 197 -2.45 5.28 2.16
CA MET A 197 -2.93 6.38 1.33
C MET A 197 -1.82 7.37 0.96
N ILE A 198 -1.03 7.86 1.94
CA ILE A 198 -0.09 8.94 1.67
C ILE A 198 1.15 8.49 0.90
N ALA A 199 1.68 7.26 1.12
CA ALA A 199 2.87 6.80 0.44
C ALA A 199 2.63 6.65 -1.06
N GLN A 200 1.53 5.98 -1.45
CA GLN A 200 1.19 5.81 -2.87
C GLN A 200 0.94 7.14 -3.59
N MET A 201 0.14 8.05 -2.98
CA MET A 201 -0.16 9.35 -3.58
C MET A 201 1.05 10.28 -3.63
N ALA A 202 2.01 10.12 -2.71
CA ALA A 202 3.26 10.85 -2.67
C ALA A 202 4.35 10.28 -3.60
N ASP A 203 4.16 9.09 -4.17
CA ASP A 203 5.12 8.52 -5.11
C ASP A 203 5.38 9.51 -6.26
N ARG A 204 6.66 9.70 -6.59
CA ARG A 204 7.05 10.60 -7.69
C ARG A 204 6.41 10.23 -9.02
N CYS A 205 6.14 8.95 -9.24
CA CYS A 205 5.58 8.40 -10.47
C CYS A 205 4.11 7.99 -10.31
N TYR A 206 3.43 8.49 -9.28
CA TYR A 206 2.04 8.15 -8.98
C TYR A 206 1.13 8.25 -10.21
N LEU A 207 1.22 9.35 -10.95
CA LEU A 207 0.34 9.62 -12.10
C LEU A 207 0.58 8.62 -13.24
N GLU A 208 1.84 8.35 -13.57
CA GLU A 208 2.19 7.37 -14.58
C GLU A 208 1.82 5.95 -14.14
N LYS A 209 2.03 5.61 -12.86
CA LYS A 209 1.60 4.32 -12.29
C LYS A 209 0.08 4.17 -12.31
N CYS A 210 -0.70 5.21 -11.98
CA CYS A 210 -2.15 5.18 -12.08
C CYS A 210 -2.61 4.91 -13.52
N ARG A 211 -2.05 5.66 -14.50
CA ARG A 211 -2.40 5.53 -15.92
C ARG A 211 -2.08 4.15 -16.48
N ASP A 212 -0.86 3.67 -16.22
CA ASP A 212 -0.30 2.53 -16.97
C ASP A 212 -0.47 1.19 -16.23
N ARG A 213 -0.60 1.21 -14.88
CA ARG A 213 -0.56 0.01 -14.03
C ARG A 213 -1.85 -0.19 -13.24
N LEU A 214 -2.24 0.80 -12.42
CA LEU A 214 -3.43 0.70 -11.58
C LEU A 214 -4.70 0.50 -12.40
N TYR A 215 -4.83 1.22 -13.52
CA TYR A 215 -5.97 1.03 -14.42
C TYR A 215 -6.05 -0.41 -14.93
N ALA A 216 -4.93 -1.02 -15.32
CA ALA A 216 -4.91 -2.41 -15.80
C ALA A 216 -5.32 -3.40 -14.70
N GLU A 217 -4.84 -3.21 -13.48
CA GLU A 217 -5.26 -4.00 -12.32
C GLU A 217 -6.73 -3.78 -11.97
N PHE A 218 -7.22 -2.55 -12.04
CA PHE A 218 -8.64 -2.24 -11.84
C PHE A 218 -9.55 -2.89 -12.89
N VAL A 219 -9.08 -3.09 -14.10
CA VAL A 219 -9.82 -3.86 -15.12
C VAL A 219 -9.91 -5.32 -14.68
N LEU A 220 -8.80 -5.97 -14.33
CA LEU A 220 -8.78 -7.38 -13.92
C LEU A 220 -9.56 -7.61 -12.62
N GLY A 221 -9.43 -6.70 -11.66
CA GLY A 221 -10.14 -6.76 -10.37
C GLY A 221 -11.61 -6.36 -10.44
N GLY A 222 -12.14 -6.06 -11.64
CA GLY A 222 -13.55 -5.67 -11.84
C GLY A 222 -13.91 -4.31 -11.22
N VAL A 223 -12.92 -3.44 -10.93
CA VAL A 223 -13.12 -2.10 -10.39
C VAL A 223 -13.37 -1.08 -11.50
N ALA A 224 -12.64 -1.19 -12.62
CA ALA A 224 -12.82 -0.29 -13.76
C ALA A 224 -14.11 -0.59 -14.52
N ILE A 225 -14.54 -1.84 -14.56
CA ILE A 225 -15.75 -2.30 -15.24
C ILE A 225 -16.50 -3.26 -14.30
N PRO A 226 -17.16 -2.75 -13.24
CA PRO A 226 -17.96 -3.59 -12.36
C PRO A 226 -19.15 -4.19 -13.09
N MET A 227 -19.55 -5.40 -12.70
CA MET A 227 -20.78 -6.04 -13.15
C MET A 227 -21.92 -5.66 -12.22
N ASN A 228 -22.94 -4.98 -12.73
CA ASN A 228 -24.17 -4.64 -12.00
C ASN A 228 -25.35 -5.28 -12.70
N ASP A 229 -26.13 -6.07 -11.96
CA ASP A 229 -27.30 -6.80 -12.50
C ASP A 229 -26.99 -7.61 -13.79
N GLY A 230 -25.81 -8.22 -13.83
CA GLY A 230 -25.35 -9.01 -14.98
C GLY A 230 -24.86 -8.19 -16.19
N SER A 231 -24.85 -6.85 -16.08
CA SER A 231 -24.38 -5.95 -17.14
C SER A 231 -23.11 -5.21 -16.76
N PRO A 232 -22.12 -5.06 -17.67
CA PRO A 232 -20.91 -4.32 -17.41
C PRO A 232 -21.20 -2.81 -17.36
N GLN A 233 -20.70 -2.15 -16.31
CA GLN A 233 -20.74 -0.69 -16.15
C GLN A 233 -19.34 -0.12 -16.19
N VAL A 234 -19.08 0.81 -17.11
CA VAL A 234 -17.76 1.44 -17.23
C VAL A 234 -17.65 2.56 -16.20
N LYS A 235 -16.84 2.32 -15.15
CA LYS A 235 -16.45 3.35 -14.18
C LYS A 235 -15.23 4.13 -14.66
N TYR A 236 -14.23 3.43 -15.21
CA TYR A 236 -13.04 4.01 -15.80
C TYR A 236 -12.84 3.44 -17.20
N ALA A 237 -12.98 4.28 -18.22
CA ALA A 237 -12.86 3.86 -19.62
C ALA A 237 -11.39 3.65 -20.07
N SER A 238 -10.45 4.30 -19.39
CA SER A 238 -9.02 4.22 -19.68
C SER A 238 -8.18 4.71 -18.49
N GLY A 239 -6.86 4.48 -18.53
CA GLY A 239 -5.94 5.09 -17.57
C GLY A 239 -5.94 6.62 -17.59
N LEU A 240 -6.23 7.24 -18.74
CA LEU A 240 -6.41 8.69 -18.82
C LEU A 240 -7.71 9.14 -18.16
N ASP A 241 -8.76 8.35 -18.27
CA ASP A 241 -10.03 8.62 -17.60
C ASP A 241 -9.89 8.48 -16.08
N LEU A 242 -9.16 7.47 -15.61
CA LEU A 242 -8.79 7.34 -14.20
C LEU A 242 -8.04 8.59 -13.70
N LEU A 243 -7.11 9.13 -14.49
CA LEU A 243 -6.39 10.37 -14.14
C LEU A 243 -7.28 11.60 -14.10
N ARG A 244 -8.30 11.69 -14.97
CA ARG A 244 -9.28 12.81 -14.92
C ARG A 244 -10.07 12.83 -13.62
N GLN A 245 -10.35 11.66 -13.05
CA GLN A 245 -11.08 11.51 -11.79
C GLN A 245 -10.17 11.56 -10.55
N THR A 246 -8.84 11.47 -10.72
CA THR A 246 -7.86 11.46 -9.61
C THR A 246 -7.91 12.72 -8.73
N PRO A 247 -8.09 13.96 -9.21
CA PRO A 247 -8.16 15.12 -8.32
C PRO A 247 -9.34 15.06 -7.34
N GLU A 248 -10.50 14.60 -7.77
CA GLU A 248 -11.68 14.41 -6.93
C GLU A 248 -11.45 13.28 -5.92
N PHE A 249 -10.93 12.14 -6.39
CA PHE A 249 -10.56 11.02 -5.53
C PHE A 249 -9.61 11.45 -4.40
N VAL A 250 -8.54 12.20 -4.71
CA VAL A 250 -7.57 12.65 -3.69
C VAL A 250 -8.22 13.63 -2.70
N SER A 251 -9.14 14.50 -3.18
CA SER A 251 -9.90 15.39 -2.30
C SER A 251 -10.79 14.59 -1.32
N GLU A 252 -11.50 13.60 -1.83
CA GLU A 252 -12.33 12.70 -1.00
C GLU A 252 -11.51 11.90 0.01
N VAL A 253 -10.35 11.36 -0.41
CA VAL A 253 -9.45 10.63 0.48
C VAL A 253 -8.93 11.55 1.59
N ARG A 254 -8.53 12.79 1.28
CA ARG A 254 -8.12 13.76 2.30
C ARG A 254 -9.22 14.02 3.32
N GLU A 255 -10.40 14.40 2.85
CA GLU A 255 -11.50 14.79 3.72
C GLU A 255 -12.07 13.62 4.52
N LYS A 256 -12.40 12.51 3.82
CA LYS A 256 -13.13 11.39 4.42
C LYS A 256 -12.20 10.43 5.16
N ARG A 257 -11.06 10.03 4.53
CA ARG A 257 -10.17 9.02 5.12
C ARG A 257 -9.12 9.65 6.02
N LEU A 258 -8.31 10.60 5.50
CA LEU A 258 -7.18 11.12 6.28
C LEU A 258 -7.64 12.02 7.43
N GLU A 259 -8.54 12.98 7.18
CA GLU A 259 -8.98 13.93 8.21
C GLU A 259 -9.97 13.29 9.18
N ARG A 260 -11.07 12.72 8.67
CA ARG A 260 -12.16 12.22 9.51
C ARG A 260 -11.84 10.85 10.08
N ASP A 261 -11.68 9.83 9.20
CA ASP A 261 -11.62 8.44 9.63
C ASP A 261 -10.31 8.12 10.36
N PHE A 262 -9.17 8.59 9.85
CA PHE A 262 -7.85 8.38 10.44
C PHE A 262 -7.39 9.55 11.34
N ARG A 263 -8.30 10.48 11.70
CA ARG A 263 -8.09 11.56 12.68
C ARG A 263 -6.83 12.37 12.41
N ALA A 264 -6.56 12.70 11.14
CA ALA A 264 -5.40 13.45 10.68
C ALA A 264 -4.04 12.87 11.15
N ALA A 265 -3.93 11.55 11.26
CA ALA A 265 -2.75 10.87 11.78
C ALA A 265 -1.46 11.17 10.98
N TYR A 266 -1.55 11.68 9.75
CA TYR A 266 -0.40 12.10 8.96
C TYR A 266 0.40 13.26 9.63
N HIS A 267 -0.19 14.02 10.56
CA HIS A 267 0.52 15.06 11.31
C HIS A 267 1.62 14.50 12.22
N TYR A 268 1.55 13.24 12.61
CA TYR A 268 2.62 12.62 13.41
C TYR A 268 3.96 12.55 12.67
N LEU A 269 4.00 12.75 11.35
CA LEU A 269 5.24 12.85 10.59
C LEU A 269 6.01 14.14 10.88
N GLU A 270 5.33 15.23 11.21
CA GLU A 270 5.92 16.57 11.34
C GLU A 270 7.05 16.63 12.38
N ILE A 271 6.94 15.85 13.47
CA ILE A 271 8.01 15.81 14.50
C ILE A 271 9.32 15.21 13.95
N LEU A 272 9.25 14.35 12.94
CA LEU A 272 10.42 13.74 12.33
C LEU A 272 11.07 14.63 11.27
N PHE A 273 10.34 15.64 10.77
CA PHE A 273 10.74 16.47 9.64
C PHE A 273 10.76 17.96 9.98
N GLY A 274 10.93 18.29 11.28
CA GLY A 274 11.09 19.69 11.71
C GLY A 274 9.88 20.58 11.46
N GLY A 275 8.68 20.02 11.56
CA GLY A 275 7.41 20.72 11.37
C GLY A 275 6.88 20.70 9.94
N SER A 276 7.57 20.07 8.97
CA SER A 276 7.08 19.86 7.60
C SER A 276 6.53 18.45 7.41
N ASN A 277 5.70 18.25 6.39
CA ASN A 277 5.21 16.92 6.01
C ASN A 277 5.56 16.61 4.54
N PRO A 278 6.70 15.97 4.27
CA PRO A 278 7.18 15.75 2.90
C PRO A 278 6.25 14.87 2.05
N TYR A 279 5.42 14.02 2.69
CA TYR A 279 4.41 13.23 1.98
C TYR A 279 3.28 14.10 1.47
N MET A 280 2.69 14.93 2.34
CA MET A 280 1.60 15.82 1.94
C MET A 280 2.06 16.84 0.89
N GLU A 281 3.26 17.39 1.04
CA GLU A 281 3.88 18.28 0.04
C GLU A 281 4.10 17.55 -1.31
N ALA A 282 4.47 16.26 -1.30
CA ALA A 282 4.63 15.48 -2.53
C ALA A 282 3.29 15.19 -3.21
N ILE A 283 2.24 14.94 -2.43
CA ILE A 283 0.87 14.79 -2.93
C ILE A 283 0.41 16.07 -3.61
N ASP A 284 0.62 17.22 -2.97
CA ASP A 284 0.25 18.52 -3.55
C ASP A 284 0.98 18.79 -4.87
N ARG A 285 2.29 18.52 -4.91
CA ARG A 285 3.07 18.64 -6.15
C ARG A 285 2.57 17.72 -7.26
N ASN A 286 2.19 16.48 -6.95
CA ASN A 286 1.62 15.56 -7.92
C ASN A 286 0.26 16.05 -8.44
N LEU A 287 -0.61 16.57 -7.57
CA LEU A 287 -1.91 17.14 -7.96
C LEU A 287 -1.77 18.40 -8.82
N ASP A 288 -0.87 19.31 -8.45
CA ASP A 288 -0.63 20.52 -9.24
C ASP A 288 -0.10 20.20 -10.63
N TYR A 289 0.80 19.20 -10.70
CA TYR A 289 1.29 18.70 -11.99
C TYR A 289 0.16 18.05 -12.80
N LEU A 290 -0.69 17.24 -12.18
CA LEU A 290 -1.86 16.65 -12.85
C LEU A 290 -2.83 17.74 -13.35
N ARG A 291 -3.12 18.75 -12.55
CA ARG A 291 -3.97 19.89 -12.95
C ARG A 291 -3.38 20.63 -14.16
N GLN A 292 -2.05 20.77 -14.24
CA GLN A 292 -1.38 21.33 -15.41
C GLN A 292 -1.57 20.46 -16.65
N VAL A 293 -1.39 19.12 -16.52
CA VAL A 293 -1.59 18.14 -17.61
C VAL A 293 -3.03 18.19 -18.10
N LEU A 294 -4.01 18.19 -17.19
CA LEU A 294 -5.44 18.23 -17.53
C LEU A 294 -5.82 19.51 -18.26
N ARG A 295 -5.34 20.67 -17.79
CA ARG A 295 -5.64 21.98 -18.44
C ARG A 295 -5.03 22.11 -19.83
N SER A 296 -3.83 21.56 -20.03
CA SER A 296 -3.11 21.63 -21.30
C SER A 296 -3.48 20.50 -22.26
N GLU A 297 -4.18 19.47 -21.80
CA GLU A 297 -4.40 18.18 -22.48
C GLU A 297 -3.13 17.53 -23.04
N ASN A 298 -1.96 17.93 -22.54
CA ASN A 298 -0.68 17.45 -22.99
C ASN A 298 -0.24 16.21 -22.17
N TRP A 299 -0.77 15.06 -22.54
CA TRP A 299 -0.46 13.78 -21.90
C TRP A 299 0.99 13.32 -22.06
N GLN A 300 1.73 13.89 -23.02
CA GLN A 300 3.16 13.61 -23.21
C GLN A 300 4.03 14.12 -22.05
N LEU A 301 3.51 14.99 -21.20
CA LEU A 301 4.17 15.42 -19.97
C LEU A 301 4.35 14.24 -18.99
N LEU A 302 3.43 13.27 -18.99
CA LEU A 302 3.52 12.04 -18.18
C LEU A 302 4.42 11.01 -18.88
N ARG A 303 5.73 11.24 -18.82
CA ARG A 303 6.75 10.48 -19.56
C ARG A 303 7.68 9.63 -18.68
N ARG A 304 7.50 9.63 -17.35
CA ARG A 304 8.32 8.80 -16.48
C ARG A 304 8.00 7.34 -16.71
N ARG A 305 9.02 6.49 -16.62
CA ARG A 305 8.91 5.04 -16.78
C ARG A 305 9.54 4.36 -15.57
N PRO A 306 8.83 4.34 -14.42
CA PRO A 306 9.35 3.71 -13.22
C PRO A 306 9.55 2.21 -13.47
N PRO A 307 10.61 1.59 -12.89
CA PRO A 307 10.79 0.15 -12.93
C PRO A 307 9.62 -0.57 -12.25
N ILE A 308 9.40 -1.84 -12.62
CA ILE A 308 8.40 -2.72 -12.01
C ILE A 308 9.16 -3.79 -11.23
N PHE A 309 8.71 -4.06 -10.01
CA PHE A 309 9.34 -5.02 -9.11
C PHE A 309 8.45 -6.25 -8.90
N ALA A 310 7.89 -6.76 -9.98
CA ALA A 310 7.17 -8.03 -10.04
C ALA A 310 8.12 -9.22 -10.28
N ALA A 311 7.67 -10.43 -9.96
CA ALA A 311 8.44 -11.65 -10.11
C ALA A 311 8.30 -12.29 -11.52
N THR A 312 7.47 -11.71 -12.37
CA THR A 312 7.18 -12.23 -13.73
C THR A 312 8.10 -11.61 -14.79
N THR A 313 8.39 -12.38 -15.83
CA THR A 313 9.07 -11.86 -17.03
C THR A 313 8.10 -11.00 -17.84
N ASP A 314 8.53 -9.80 -18.26
CA ASP A 314 7.72 -8.80 -18.98
C ASP A 314 6.33 -8.59 -18.38
N PRO A 315 6.27 -8.08 -17.14
CA PRO A 315 5.00 -7.97 -16.41
C PRO A 315 3.99 -7.06 -17.10
N MET A 316 4.43 -6.03 -17.84
CA MET A 316 3.53 -5.13 -18.56
C MET A 316 2.92 -5.76 -19.82
N ALA A 317 3.65 -6.59 -20.54
CA ALA A 317 3.09 -7.30 -21.69
C ALA A 317 2.06 -8.35 -21.22
N THR A 318 2.41 -9.10 -20.18
CA THR A 318 1.50 -10.05 -19.53
C THR A 318 0.21 -9.37 -19.06
N MET A 319 0.33 -8.30 -18.30
CA MET A 319 -0.81 -7.53 -17.78
C MET A 319 -1.72 -7.02 -18.91
N ARG A 320 -1.12 -6.45 -19.99
CA ARG A 320 -1.90 -5.98 -21.15
C ARG A 320 -2.64 -7.11 -21.85
N GLY A 321 -2.01 -8.27 -22.02
CA GLY A 321 -2.65 -9.44 -22.61
C GLY A 321 -3.85 -9.91 -21.81
N LEU A 322 -3.70 -10.03 -20.50
CA LEU A 322 -4.77 -10.40 -19.58
C LEU A 322 -5.91 -9.38 -19.56
N MET A 323 -5.59 -8.09 -19.50
CA MET A 323 -6.58 -7.00 -19.55
C MET A 323 -7.43 -7.06 -20.83
N VAL A 324 -6.80 -7.20 -21.99
CA VAL A 324 -7.52 -7.31 -23.27
C VAL A 324 -8.42 -8.56 -23.31
N GLY A 325 -7.90 -9.68 -22.82
CA GLY A 325 -8.68 -10.92 -22.70
C GLY A 325 -9.88 -10.77 -21.76
N HIS A 326 -9.69 -10.11 -20.62
CA HIS A 326 -10.77 -9.83 -19.65
C HIS A 326 -11.86 -8.93 -20.26
N ILE A 327 -11.48 -7.83 -20.89
CA ILE A 327 -12.42 -6.92 -21.56
C ILE A 327 -13.25 -7.69 -22.59
N LYS A 328 -12.62 -8.50 -23.43
CA LYS A 328 -13.35 -9.31 -24.43
C LYS A 328 -14.37 -10.23 -23.76
N ARG A 329 -14.03 -10.95 -22.70
CA ARG A 329 -14.96 -11.83 -21.96
C ARG A 329 -16.16 -11.05 -21.38
N VAL A 330 -15.88 -9.92 -20.72
CA VAL A 330 -16.94 -9.07 -20.12
C VAL A 330 -17.97 -8.61 -21.16
N TRP A 331 -17.53 -8.28 -22.38
CA TRP A 331 -18.43 -7.78 -23.43
C TRP A 331 -19.02 -8.89 -24.32
N SER A 332 -18.46 -10.10 -24.33
CA SER A 332 -19.02 -11.22 -25.08
C SER A 332 -20.07 -12.03 -24.31
N GLY A 333 -20.22 -11.78 -23.01
CA GLY A 333 -21.16 -12.52 -22.16
C GLY A 333 -20.75 -13.97 -21.89
N ASN A 334 -19.47 -14.32 -22.07
CA ASN A 334 -18.88 -15.63 -21.82
C ASN A 334 -17.88 -15.60 -20.67
#